data_2a747098989c2d9d2a4a12085b4f678d
#
_entry.id   2a747098989c2d9d2a4a12085b4f678d
#
_cell.length_a   1.000
_cell.length_b   1.000
_cell.length_c   1.000
_cell.angle_alpha   90.00
_cell.angle_beta   90.00
_cell.angle_gamma   90.00
#
_symmetry.space_group_name_H-M   'P 1'
#
loop_
_entity.id
_entity.type
_entity.pdbx_description
1 polymer ?
#
loop_
_entity_poly.entity_id
_entity_poly.type
_entity_poly.pdbx_seq_one_letter_code
_entity_poly.pdbx_strand_id
1 'polypeptide(L)'
;MRERSIIHINVVDFAVAVERLLDSRLRKRPVIIAQDVSTRSTVYDMSEESYQNGVRKGMALGRALYYCRDAVVLPLHADRYERAMRQLFKHVLPYSPLIEMTDYNGHLFIDVTGTGRLFGPPPDVAWRIRKMVRADMGFDPIWSVAPNKLVAKVATRMVKPNGEYIVGAGEEGDFMKPLPIYFVPGIEREDLKRFREFNLTRVGHVINLSMIQLNVMFGNRSRNLYDAVRGIDPSPVLSVDQKQPTVSSDYEFGNDTNNVAVVRGALYQLVEKVGMDLRNRRMTTRRIKIVLDYSDGRRIVRQVVIHPATANDFRLFPVAKAALERAWTRRVRIRHLRLICDRLTYPPAQIELFAECQQKKRKSNNLIFALDSIRRRYGFNAIHMGRTL
;
A
#
# COMPACT_ATOMS: atom_id res chain seq x y z
N MET A 1 32.99 -0.84 -6.78
CA MET A 1 31.77 -0.72 -5.95
C MET A 1 31.32 -2.11 -5.53
N ARG A 2 30.87 -2.33 -4.28
CA ARG A 2 30.31 -3.64 -3.90
C ARG A 2 29.00 -3.82 -4.62
N GLU A 3 28.78 -4.98 -5.21
CA GLU A 3 27.51 -5.34 -5.85
C GLU A 3 26.39 -5.34 -4.80
N ARG A 4 25.26 -4.70 -5.12
CA ARG A 4 24.09 -4.70 -4.25
C ARG A 4 23.49 -6.10 -4.22
N SER A 5 23.02 -6.49 -3.05
CA SER A 5 22.35 -7.79 -2.85
C SER A 5 21.09 -7.59 -2.02
N ILE A 6 19.97 -7.61 -2.70
CA ILE A 6 18.64 -7.42 -2.11
C ILE A 6 17.91 -8.76 -2.05
N ILE A 7 17.54 -9.17 -0.85
CA ILE A 7 16.65 -10.31 -0.64
C ILE A 7 15.20 -9.79 -0.65
N HIS A 8 14.33 -10.41 -1.41
CA HIS A 8 12.89 -10.22 -1.30
C HIS A 8 12.25 -11.49 -0.75
N ILE A 9 11.53 -11.37 0.34
CA ILE A 9 10.74 -12.43 0.97
C ILE A 9 9.27 -12.17 0.74
N ASN A 10 8.52 -13.20 0.40
CA ASN A 10 7.09 -13.12 0.19
C ASN A 10 6.38 -14.35 0.77
N VAL A 11 5.56 -14.14 1.78
CA VAL A 11 4.58 -15.13 2.23
C VAL A 11 3.38 -15.04 1.29
N VAL A 12 3.21 -16.07 0.46
CA VAL A 12 2.14 -16.10 -0.55
C VAL A 12 0.78 -16.11 0.14
N ASP A 13 -0.19 -15.36 -0.42
CA ASP A 13 -1.56 -15.24 0.11
C ASP A 13 -1.58 -14.97 1.61
N PHE A 14 -0.79 -13.97 2.01
CA PHE A 14 -0.41 -13.73 3.40
C PHE A 14 -1.59 -13.67 4.38
N ALA A 15 -2.65 -12.91 4.05
CA ALA A 15 -3.80 -12.80 4.92
C ALA A 15 -4.50 -14.16 5.09
N VAL A 16 -4.64 -14.92 4.00
CA VAL A 16 -5.18 -16.30 4.03
C VAL A 16 -4.27 -17.23 4.82
N ALA A 17 -2.94 -17.11 4.64
CA ALA A 17 -1.98 -17.92 5.38
C ALA A 17 -2.10 -17.71 6.90
N VAL A 18 -2.27 -16.44 7.33
CA VAL A 18 -2.51 -16.10 8.75
C VAL A 18 -3.81 -16.74 9.26
N GLU A 19 -4.91 -16.63 8.53
CA GLU A 19 -6.20 -17.21 8.94
C GLU A 19 -6.14 -18.75 8.96
N ARG A 20 -5.43 -19.38 8.02
CA ARG A 20 -5.22 -20.84 7.98
C ARG A 20 -4.39 -21.40 9.16
N LEU A 21 -3.52 -20.59 9.73
CA LEU A 21 -2.80 -20.98 10.98
C LEU A 21 -3.71 -20.95 12.19
N LEU A 22 -4.69 -20.05 12.21
CA LEU A 22 -5.65 -19.92 13.30
C LEU A 22 -6.79 -20.91 13.19
N ASP A 23 -7.22 -21.27 11.98
CA ASP A 23 -8.27 -22.24 11.71
C ASP A 23 -7.83 -23.26 10.66
N SER A 24 -7.48 -24.46 11.13
CA SER A 24 -7.01 -25.56 10.27
C SER A 24 -8.07 -26.05 9.27
N ARG A 25 -9.36 -25.80 9.50
CA ARG A 25 -10.47 -26.17 8.59
C ARG A 25 -10.41 -25.42 7.26
N LEU A 26 -9.67 -24.30 7.22
CA LEU A 26 -9.48 -23.48 6.02
C LEU A 26 -8.39 -24.01 5.08
N ARG A 27 -7.57 -24.98 5.52
CA ARG A 27 -6.34 -25.39 4.77
C ARG A 27 -6.59 -25.93 3.37
N LYS A 28 -7.71 -26.59 3.14
CA LYS A 28 -8.06 -27.23 1.86
C LYS A 28 -9.28 -26.59 1.18
N ARG A 29 -9.70 -25.44 1.63
CA ARG A 29 -10.87 -24.74 1.11
C ARG A 29 -10.46 -23.48 0.38
N PRO A 30 -11.15 -23.11 -0.70
CA PRO A 30 -11.01 -21.78 -1.26
C PRO A 30 -11.40 -20.73 -0.22
N VAL A 31 -10.54 -19.71 -0.04
CA VAL A 31 -10.75 -18.63 0.94
C VAL A 31 -10.62 -17.29 0.22
N ILE A 32 -11.51 -16.38 0.56
CA ILE A 32 -11.49 -14.99 0.11
C ILE A 32 -11.52 -14.09 1.34
N ILE A 33 -10.56 -13.17 1.46
CA ILE A 33 -10.58 -12.11 2.47
C ILE A 33 -11.15 -10.85 1.83
N ALA A 34 -12.18 -10.28 2.45
CA ALA A 34 -12.78 -9.03 1.99
C ALA A 34 -12.86 -8.02 3.13
N GLN A 35 -12.98 -6.73 2.82
CA GLN A 35 -13.03 -5.67 3.82
C GLN A 35 -14.23 -5.84 4.77
N ASP A 36 -15.38 -6.21 4.21
CA ASP A 36 -16.54 -6.75 4.91
C ASP A 36 -17.17 -7.89 4.08
N VAL A 37 -18.24 -8.53 4.58
CA VAL A 37 -18.89 -9.67 3.93
C VAL A 37 -19.96 -9.21 2.92
N SER A 38 -20.09 -7.91 2.65
CA SER A 38 -21.05 -7.40 1.67
C SER A 38 -20.64 -7.73 0.23
N THR A 39 -21.60 -8.03 -0.63
CA THR A 39 -21.33 -8.37 -2.05
C THR A 39 -20.64 -7.27 -2.84
N ARG A 40 -20.68 -6.02 -2.34
CA ARG A 40 -20.04 -4.84 -2.92
C ARG A 40 -18.60 -4.63 -2.46
N SER A 41 -18.22 -5.28 -1.37
CA SER A 41 -16.86 -5.24 -0.85
C SER A 41 -15.87 -5.75 -1.88
N THR A 42 -14.61 -5.36 -1.77
CA THR A 42 -13.56 -5.80 -2.68
C THR A 42 -12.72 -6.89 -2.06
N VAL A 43 -12.26 -7.82 -2.88
CA VAL A 43 -11.32 -8.86 -2.49
C VAL A 43 -9.99 -8.21 -2.06
N TYR A 44 -9.64 -8.36 -0.80
CA TYR A 44 -8.36 -7.92 -0.24
C TYR A 44 -7.27 -8.95 -0.52
N ASP A 45 -7.55 -10.21 -0.20
CA ASP A 45 -6.65 -11.34 -0.46
C ASP A 45 -7.47 -12.59 -0.79
N MET A 46 -6.84 -13.59 -1.41
CA MET A 46 -7.47 -14.86 -1.74
C MET A 46 -6.46 -15.98 -1.71
N SER A 47 -6.94 -17.19 -1.49
CA SER A 47 -6.12 -18.40 -1.57
C SER A 47 -5.81 -18.79 -3.02
N GLU A 48 -4.79 -19.62 -3.20
CA GLU A 48 -4.39 -20.13 -4.51
C GLU A 48 -5.57 -20.85 -5.22
N GLU A 49 -6.39 -21.61 -4.48
CA GLU A 49 -7.57 -22.28 -5.04
C GLU A 49 -8.57 -21.27 -5.60
N SER A 50 -8.81 -20.18 -4.86
CA SER A 50 -9.69 -19.11 -5.35
C SER A 50 -9.06 -18.37 -6.55
N TYR A 51 -7.74 -18.16 -6.55
CA TYR A 51 -7.02 -17.57 -7.67
C TYR A 51 -7.12 -18.41 -8.94
N GLN A 52 -6.98 -19.73 -8.85
CA GLN A 52 -7.14 -20.65 -9.97
C GLN A 52 -8.56 -20.62 -10.55
N ASN A 53 -9.57 -20.44 -9.72
CA ASN A 53 -10.95 -20.23 -10.14
C ASN A 53 -11.23 -18.83 -10.75
N GLY A 54 -10.22 -17.97 -10.88
CA GLY A 54 -10.36 -16.68 -11.55
C GLY A 54 -10.60 -15.49 -10.62
N VAL A 55 -10.60 -15.68 -9.30
CA VAL A 55 -10.67 -14.56 -8.33
C VAL A 55 -9.39 -13.73 -8.37
N ARG A 56 -9.52 -12.41 -8.24
CA ARG A 56 -8.38 -11.47 -8.27
C ARG A 56 -8.53 -10.41 -7.19
N LYS A 57 -7.41 -9.94 -6.61
CA LYS A 57 -7.39 -8.80 -5.67
C LYS A 57 -8.03 -7.56 -6.29
N GLY A 58 -8.85 -6.85 -5.50
CA GLY A 58 -9.60 -5.69 -5.96
C GLY A 58 -10.84 -5.99 -6.81
N MET A 59 -11.17 -7.28 -7.02
CA MET A 59 -12.45 -7.69 -7.65
C MET A 59 -13.59 -7.48 -6.66
N ALA A 60 -14.78 -7.08 -7.14
CA ALA A 60 -15.97 -7.03 -6.30
C ALA A 60 -16.31 -8.43 -5.77
N LEU A 61 -16.64 -8.55 -4.47
CA LEU A 61 -16.88 -9.83 -3.81
C LEU A 61 -18.00 -10.64 -4.49
N GLY A 62 -19.09 -9.97 -4.90
CA GLY A 62 -20.18 -10.65 -5.62
C GLY A 62 -19.72 -11.29 -6.93
N ARG A 63 -18.79 -10.64 -7.67
CA ARG A 63 -18.17 -11.23 -8.87
C ARG A 63 -17.20 -12.35 -8.51
N ALA A 64 -16.44 -12.23 -7.43
CA ALA A 64 -15.52 -13.25 -6.97
C ALA A 64 -16.28 -14.54 -6.59
N LEU A 65 -17.42 -14.42 -5.90
CA LEU A 65 -18.29 -15.55 -5.56
C LEU A 65 -18.96 -16.18 -6.78
N TYR A 66 -19.15 -15.45 -7.86
CA TYR A 66 -19.62 -16.02 -9.13
C TYR A 66 -18.56 -16.98 -9.72
N TYR A 67 -17.28 -16.64 -9.61
CA TYR A 67 -16.18 -17.48 -10.07
C TYR A 67 -15.85 -18.64 -9.12
N CYS A 68 -16.02 -18.45 -7.81
CA CYS A 68 -15.66 -19.43 -6.77
C CYS A 68 -16.79 -19.50 -5.73
N ARG A 69 -17.83 -20.28 -6.03
CA ARG A 69 -19.04 -20.37 -5.20
C ARG A 69 -18.80 -21.01 -3.84
N ASP A 70 -17.83 -21.92 -3.77
CA ASP A 70 -17.50 -22.69 -2.57
C ASP A 70 -16.52 -21.95 -1.65
N ALA A 71 -16.14 -20.72 -2.00
CA ALA A 71 -15.18 -19.96 -1.22
C ALA A 71 -15.74 -19.57 0.14
N VAL A 72 -14.95 -19.79 1.19
CA VAL A 72 -15.19 -19.24 2.52
C VAL A 72 -14.80 -17.76 2.50
N VAL A 73 -15.74 -16.89 2.77
CA VAL A 73 -15.48 -15.45 2.88
C VAL A 73 -15.20 -15.09 4.33
N LEU A 74 -14.07 -14.44 4.57
CA LEU A 74 -13.68 -13.95 5.89
C LEU A 74 -13.52 -12.42 5.85
N PRO A 75 -13.85 -11.72 6.95
CA PRO A 75 -13.58 -10.30 7.07
C PRO A 75 -12.07 -10.03 7.22
N LEU A 76 -11.68 -8.78 6.94
CA LEU A 76 -10.30 -8.31 7.12
C LEU A 76 -9.95 -8.15 8.60
N HIS A 77 -8.94 -8.88 9.07
CA HIS A 77 -8.42 -8.79 10.44
C HIS A 77 -7.04 -8.09 10.46
N ALA A 78 -7.02 -6.79 10.22
CA ALA A 78 -5.80 -6.00 10.08
C ALA A 78 -4.81 -6.19 11.23
N ASP A 79 -5.29 -6.25 12.49
CA ASP A 79 -4.45 -6.42 13.68
C ASP A 79 -3.71 -7.77 13.71
N ARG A 80 -4.31 -8.83 13.16
CA ARG A 80 -3.68 -10.15 13.05
C ARG A 80 -2.54 -10.12 12.05
N TYR A 81 -2.78 -9.47 10.91
CA TYR A 81 -1.79 -9.36 9.83
C TYR A 81 -0.63 -8.46 10.23
N GLU A 82 -0.91 -7.36 10.92
CA GLU A 82 0.14 -6.50 11.48
C GLU A 82 1.01 -7.26 12.49
N ARG A 83 0.41 -8.02 13.41
CA ARG A 83 1.17 -8.83 14.38
C ARG A 83 2.05 -9.87 13.70
N ALA A 84 1.53 -10.60 12.72
CA ALA A 84 2.29 -11.58 11.96
C ALA A 84 3.45 -10.94 11.19
N MET A 85 3.24 -9.76 10.55
CA MET A 85 4.32 -9.03 9.89
C MET A 85 5.39 -8.52 10.86
N ARG A 86 5.01 -8.08 12.05
CA ARG A 86 5.97 -7.68 13.10
C ARG A 86 6.81 -8.87 13.58
N GLN A 87 6.24 -10.05 13.66
CA GLN A 87 7.01 -11.27 13.97
C GLN A 87 7.96 -11.63 12.84
N LEU A 88 7.49 -11.63 11.59
CA LEU A 88 8.33 -11.86 10.43
C LEU A 88 9.51 -10.87 10.37
N PHE A 89 9.26 -9.60 10.67
CA PHE A 89 10.30 -8.57 10.76
C PHE A 89 11.37 -8.91 11.81
N LYS A 90 10.99 -9.41 12.98
CA LYS A 90 11.94 -9.80 14.05
C LYS A 90 12.88 -10.91 13.62
N HIS A 91 12.43 -11.87 12.81
CA HIS A 91 13.29 -12.93 12.28
C HIS A 91 14.31 -12.43 11.26
N VAL A 92 14.03 -11.32 10.60
CA VAL A 92 14.88 -10.74 9.56
C VAL A 92 15.87 -9.72 10.13
N LEU A 93 15.48 -9.00 11.19
CA LEU A 93 16.25 -7.91 11.79
C LEU A 93 17.71 -8.26 12.14
N PRO A 94 18.07 -9.47 12.61
CA PRO A 94 19.46 -9.82 12.92
C PRO A 94 20.41 -9.76 11.72
N TYR A 95 19.93 -9.86 10.48
CA TYR A 95 20.74 -9.94 9.27
C TYR A 95 21.02 -8.57 8.63
N SER A 96 20.15 -7.60 8.82
CA SER A 96 20.32 -6.24 8.29
C SER A 96 19.42 -5.23 9.01
N PRO A 97 19.89 -3.99 9.23
CA PRO A 97 19.03 -2.89 9.67
C PRO A 97 18.19 -2.30 8.53
N LEU A 98 18.57 -2.57 7.28
CA LEU A 98 17.88 -2.05 6.10
C LEU A 98 16.81 -3.06 5.64
N ILE A 99 15.64 -2.95 6.25
CA ILE A 99 14.47 -3.80 5.96
C ILE A 99 13.30 -2.90 5.60
N GLU A 100 12.76 -3.08 4.41
CA GLU A 100 11.59 -2.35 3.93
C GLU A 100 10.36 -3.26 3.92
N MET A 101 9.37 -2.89 4.73
CA MET A 101 8.01 -3.44 4.65
C MET A 101 7.15 -2.46 3.85
N THR A 102 6.53 -2.91 2.77
CA THR A 102 5.64 -2.03 1.98
C THR A 102 4.29 -1.84 2.64
N ASP A 103 3.67 -2.92 3.07
CA ASP A 103 2.39 -2.99 3.77
C ASP A 103 2.36 -4.27 4.61
N TYR A 104 1.28 -4.54 5.34
CA TYR A 104 1.11 -5.80 6.10
C TYR A 104 0.61 -6.93 5.19
N ASN A 105 1.33 -7.20 4.10
CA ASN A 105 0.91 -8.08 3.02
C ASN A 105 1.87 -9.25 2.73
N GLY A 106 2.76 -9.56 3.67
CA GLY A 106 3.69 -10.68 3.54
C GLY A 106 4.98 -10.39 2.78
N HIS A 107 5.21 -9.14 2.32
CA HIS A 107 6.40 -8.77 1.55
C HIS A 107 7.43 -7.99 2.37
N LEU A 108 8.70 -8.40 2.29
CA LEU A 108 9.86 -7.72 2.86
C LEU A 108 10.98 -7.62 1.84
N PHE A 109 11.65 -6.46 1.79
CA PHE A 109 12.93 -6.30 1.13
C PHE A 109 14.01 -6.11 2.19
N ILE A 110 15.16 -6.76 1.99
CA ILE A 110 16.28 -6.75 2.92
C ILE A 110 17.54 -6.44 2.12
N ASP A 111 18.24 -5.39 2.46
CA ASP A 111 19.54 -5.10 1.86
C ASP A 111 20.64 -5.77 2.68
N VAL A 112 21.22 -6.83 2.14
CA VAL A 112 22.32 -7.58 2.74
C VAL A 112 23.66 -7.27 2.07
N THR A 113 23.76 -6.14 1.37
CA THR A 113 25.00 -5.69 0.73
C THR A 113 26.12 -5.55 1.76
N GLY A 114 27.22 -6.27 1.54
CA GLY A 114 28.39 -6.20 2.40
C GLY A 114 28.32 -7.01 3.69
N THR A 115 27.21 -7.70 3.98
CA THR A 115 27.08 -8.53 5.20
C THR A 115 27.65 -9.94 5.06
N GLY A 116 28.16 -10.31 3.88
CA GLY A 116 28.62 -11.66 3.56
C GLY A 116 29.72 -12.22 4.47
N ARG A 117 30.59 -11.35 5.07
CA ARG A 117 31.58 -11.78 6.04
C ARG A 117 31.00 -12.21 7.39
N LEU A 118 29.82 -11.67 7.74
CA LEU A 118 29.14 -11.96 9.01
C LEU A 118 28.16 -13.13 8.87
N PHE A 119 27.45 -13.19 7.78
CA PHE A 119 26.31 -14.11 7.62
C PHE A 119 26.44 -15.08 6.45
N GLY A 120 27.54 -15.00 5.67
CA GLY A 120 27.73 -15.81 4.47
C GLY A 120 26.98 -15.23 3.25
N PRO A 121 26.90 -16.00 2.14
CA PRO A 121 26.29 -15.56 0.90
C PRO A 121 24.80 -15.17 1.07
N PRO A 122 24.29 -14.19 0.31
CA PRO A 122 22.88 -13.77 0.37
C PRO A 122 21.84 -14.90 0.22
N PRO A 123 22.04 -15.90 -0.66
CA PRO A 123 21.13 -17.04 -0.74
C PRO A 123 21.04 -17.86 0.57
N ASP A 124 22.16 -18.06 1.26
CA ASP A 124 22.19 -18.79 2.53
C ASP A 124 21.47 -18.02 3.64
N VAL A 125 21.55 -16.70 3.62
CA VAL A 125 20.80 -15.82 4.53
C VAL A 125 19.30 -15.98 4.26
N ALA A 126 18.87 -15.90 3.01
CA ALA A 126 17.47 -16.05 2.61
C ALA A 126 16.92 -17.43 3.01
N TRP A 127 17.68 -18.48 2.76
CA TRP A 127 17.31 -19.85 3.15
C TRP A 127 17.19 -20.02 4.67
N ARG A 128 18.11 -19.47 5.45
CA ARG A 128 18.03 -19.50 6.93
C ARG A 128 16.81 -18.76 7.45
N ILE A 129 16.51 -17.59 6.90
CA ILE A 129 15.30 -16.84 7.25
C ILE A 129 14.05 -17.69 6.93
N ARG A 130 13.96 -18.29 5.74
CA ARG A 130 12.85 -19.18 5.38
C ARG A 130 12.71 -20.32 6.37
N LYS A 131 13.82 -20.98 6.73
CA LYS A 131 13.82 -22.10 7.68
C LYS A 131 13.30 -21.69 9.06
N MET A 132 13.77 -20.54 9.60
CA MET A 132 13.32 -20.03 10.89
C MET A 132 11.82 -19.65 10.87
N VAL A 133 11.40 -18.90 9.82
CA VAL A 133 10.01 -18.50 9.66
C VAL A 133 9.09 -19.72 9.56
N ARG A 134 9.53 -20.77 8.87
CA ARG A 134 8.77 -22.03 8.77
C ARG A 134 8.67 -22.75 10.11
N ALA A 135 9.75 -22.80 10.87
CA ALA A 135 9.79 -23.47 12.17
C ALA A 135 8.96 -22.72 13.23
N ASP A 136 9.12 -21.40 13.32
CA ASP A 136 8.59 -20.60 14.43
C ASP A 136 7.20 -20.03 14.14
N MET A 137 6.90 -19.74 12.86
CA MET A 137 5.65 -19.10 12.46
C MET A 137 4.73 -20.01 11.63
N GLY A 138 5.21 -21.15 11.15
CA GLY A 138 4.44 -22.06 10.29
C GLY A 138 4.21 -21.53 8.86
N PHE A 139 4.81 -20.40 8.44
CA PHE A 139 4.78 -19.92 7.08
C PHE A 139 5.91 -20.54 6.24
N ASP A 140 5.67 -20.79 4.98
CA ASP A 140 6.70 -21.19 4.03
C ASP A 140 6.90 -20.10 2.95
N PRO A 141 7.69 -19.04 3.25
CA PRO A 141 7.87 -17.95 2.31
C PRO A 141 8.70 -18.35 1.10
N ILE A 142 8.33 -17.83 -0.06
CA ILE A 142 9.20 -17.79 -1.23
C ILE A 142 10.17 -16.63 -1.10
N TRP A 143 11.34 -16.75 -1.73
CA TRP A 143 12.34 -15.71 -1.67
C TRP A 143 13.12 -15.57 -2.98
N SER A 144 13.78 -14.45 -3.15
CA SER A 144 14.72 -14.19 -4.23
C SER A 144 15.87 -13.34 -3.76
N VAL A 145 16.97 -13.42 -4.48
CA VAL A 145 18.14 -12.53 -4.36
C VAL A 145 18.35 -11.85 -5.70
N ALA A 146 18.51 -10.52 -5.70
CA ALA A 146 18.79 -9.76 -6.92
C ALA A 146 19.52 -8.45 -6.60
N PRO A 147 20.12 -7.76 -7.60
CA PRO A 147 20.84 -6.51 -7.39
C PRO A 147 19.95 -5.31 -7.00
N ASN A 148 18.66 -5.40 -7.18
CA ASN A 148 17.70 -4.33 -6.83
C ASN A 148 16.31 -4.86 -6.46
N LYS A 149 15.49 -3.98 -5.88
CA LYS A 149 14.14 -4.35 -5.39
C LYS A 149 13.18 -4.77 -6.49
N LEU A 150 13.25 -4.11 -7.64
CA LEU A 150 12.36 -4.39 -8.77
C LEU A 150 12.58 -5.82 -9.27
N VAL A 151 13.83 -6.17 -9.58
CA VAL A 151 14.19 -7.50 -10.10
C VAL A 151 13.92 -8.57 -9.04
N ALA A 152 14.27 -8.34 -7.77
CA ALA A 152 13.95 -9.25 -6.68
C ALA A 152 12.43 -9.54 -6.59
N LYS A 153 11.60 -8.51 -6.70
CA LYS A 153 10.14 -8.68 -6.68
C LYS A 153 9.60 -9.46 -7.89
N VAL A 154 10.16 -9.23 -9.07
CA VAL A 154 9.80 -9.97 -10.28
C VAL A 154 10.22 -11.44 -10.15
N ALA A 155 11.42 -11.70 -9.65
CA ALA A 155 11.93 -13.05 -9.43
C ALA A 155 11.02 -13.87 -8.50
N THR A 156 10.55 -13.30 -7.39
CA THR A 156 9.57 -14.00 -6.54
C THR A 156 8.20 -14.20 -7.21
N ARG A 157 7.79 -13.35 -8.15
CA ARG A 157 6.57 -13.61 -8.93
C ARG A 157 6.69 -14.82 -9.85
N MET A 158 7.91 -15.07 -10.38
CA MET A 158 8.17 -16.19 -11.26
C MET A 158 8.03 -17.54 -10.57
N VAL A 159 8.43 -17.62 -9.29
CA VAL A 159 8.47 -18.88 -8.54
C VAL A 159 7.21 -19.15 -7.71
N LYS A 160 6.19 -18.29 -7.81
CA LYS A 160 4.91 -18.55 -7.14
C LYS A 160 4.27 -19.85 -7.66
N PRO A 161 3.64 -20.65 -6.77
CA PRO A 161 3.40 -20.41 -5.34
C PRO A 161 4.57 -20.84 -4.44
N ASN A 162 5.53 -21.64 -4.93
CA ASN A 162 6.64 -22.19 -4.15
C ASN A 162 7.94 -22.06 -4.93
N GLY A 163 9.04 -21.80 -4.23
CA GLY A 163 10.38 -21.78 -4.83
C GLY A 163 11.23 -20.58 -4.42
N GLU A 164 12.35 -20.49 -5.10
CA GLU A 164 13.37 -19.46 -4.90
C GLU A 164 13.99 -19.08 -6.24
N TYR A 165 14.54 -17.87 -6.34
CA TYR A 165 15.22 -17.41 -7.54
C TYR A 165 16.37 -16.46 -7.23
N ILE A 166 17.46 -16.63 -7.94
CA ILE A 166 18.65 -15.78 -7.81
C ILE A 166 18.93 -15.15 -9.17
N VAL A 167 19.09 -13.82 -9.18
CA VAL A 167 19.51 -13.06 -10.37
C VAL A 167 20.84 -12.41 -10.03
N GLY A 168 21.88 -12.72 -10.80
CA GLY A 168 23.21 -12.15 -10.66
C GLY A 168 23.26 -10.68 -11.09
N ALA A 169 24.28 -9.97 -10.61
CA ALA A 169 24.53 -8.61 -11.08
C ALA A 169 24.95 -8.63 -12.55
N GLY A 170 24.33 -7.78 -13.35
CA GLY A 170 24.53 -7.73 -14.81
C GLY A 170 23.57 -8.64 -15.61
N GLU A 171 22.85 -9.54 -14.95
CA GLU A 171 21.89 -10.45 -15.59
C GLU A 171 20.46 -9.89 -15.65
N GLU A 172 20.21 -8.71 -15.07
CA GLU A 172 18.87 -8.15 -14.89
C GLU A 172 18.13 -8.01 -16.22
N GLY A 173 18.81 -7.51 -17.25
CA GLY A 173 18.22 -7.31 -18.58
C GLY A 173 17.81 -8.62 -19.24
N ASP A 174 18.67 -9.61 -19.21
CA ASP A 174 18.41 -10.93 -19.80
C ASP A 174 17.34 -11.69 -19.04
N PHE A 175 17.33 -11.58 -17.71
CA PHE A 175 16.26 -12.11 -16.86
C PHE A 175 14.90 -11.48 -17.20
N MET A 176 14.84 -10.17 -17.36
CA MET A 176 13.60 -9.43 -17.61
C MET A 176 13.05 -9.64 -19.02
N LYS A 177 13.91 -9.77 -20.02
CA LYS A 177 13.58 -9.78 -21.45
C LYS A 177 12.49 -10.77 -21.89
N PRO A 178 12.48 -12.04 -21.47
CA PRO A 178 11.45 -13.02 -21.90
C PRO A 178 10.11 -12.82 -21.21
N LEU A 179 10.02 -12.01 -20.15
CA LEU A 179 8.85 -11.94 -19.27
C LEU A 179 7.68 -11.21 -19.91
N PRO A 180 6.45 -11.60 -19.56
CA PRO A 180 5.27 -10.79 -19.88
C PRO A 180 5.35 -9.41 -19.24
N ILE A 181 4.91 -8.38 -19.97
CA ILE A 181 5.01 -6.98 -19.51
C ILE A 181 4.28 -6.71 -18.17
N TYR A 182 3.20 -7.45 -17.89
CA TYR A 182 2.44 -7.30 -16.64
C TYR A 182 3.17 -7.83 -15.39
N PHE A 183 4.30 -8.53 -15.55
CA PHE A 183 5.16 -8.93 -14.41
C PHE A 183 5.94 -7.76 -13.83
N VAL A 184 6.16 -6.71 -14.61
CA VAL A 184 6.96 -5.55 -14.17
C VAL A 184 6.19 -4.70 -13.17
N PRO A 185 6.71 -4.49 -11.94
CA PRO A 185 6.09 -3.63 -10.95
C PRO A 185 5.98 -2.17 -11.44
N GLY A 186 4.92 -1.48 -11.04
CA GLY A 186 4.71 -0.07 -11.41
C GLY A 186 4.06 0.16 -12.78
N ILE A 187 3.83 -0.90 -13.57
CA ILE A 187 3.02 -0.82 -14.79
C ILE A 187 1.54 -0.85 -14.40
N GLU A 188 0.81 0.21 -14.71
CA GLU A 188 -0.61 0.36 -14.36
C GLU A 188 -1.52 -0.29 -15.43
N ARG A 189 -2.79 -0.47 -15.08
CA ARG A 189 -3.78 -1.06 -16.02
C ARG A 189 -3.92 -0.27 -17.32
N GLU A 190 -3.79 1.07 -17.26
CA GLU A 190 -3.87 1.93 -18.43
C GLU A 190 -2.63 1.78 -19.32
N ASP A 191 -1.44 1.62 -18.72
CA ASP A 191 -0.24 1.31 -19.47
C ASP A 191 -0.35 -0.03 -20.18
N LEU A 192 -0.88 -1.06 -19.48
CA LEU A 192 -1.10 -2.39 -20.06
C LEU A 192 -2.08 -2.37 -21.24
N LYS A 193 -3.11 -1.51 -21.21
CA LYS A 193 -4.01 -1.31 -22.35
C LYS A 193 -3.26 -0.75 -23.55
N ARG A 194 -2.48 0.33 -23.34
CA ARG A 194 -1.67 0.93 -24.38
C ARG A 194 -0.63 -0.03 -24.96
N PHE A 195 0.07 -0.79 -24.09
CA PHE A 195 0.99 -1.82 -24.57
C PHE A 195 0.30 -2.86 -25.47
N ARG A 196 -0.94 -3.26 -25.14
CA ARG A 196 -1.72 -4.21 -25.98
C ARG A 196 -2.15 -3.58 -27.31
N GLU A 197 -2.54 -2.31 -27.33
CA GLU A 197 -2.88 -1.58 -28.55
C GLU A 197 -1.72 -1.57 -29.56
N PHE A 198 -0.48 -1.55 -29.05
CA PHE A 198 0.74 -1.65 -29.87
C PHE A 198 1.31 -3.07 -29.99
N ASN A 199 0.58 -4.09 -29.55
CA ASN A 199 1.01 -5.49 -29.51
C ASN A 199 2.31 -5.76 -28.74
N LEU A 200 2.60 -4.93 -27.74
CA LEU A 200 3.79 -5.01 -26.88
C LEU A 200 3.47 -5.85 -25.61
N THR A 201 3.47 -7.17 -25.74
CA THR A 201 3.02 -8.08 -24.66
C THR A 201 4.15 -8.57 -23.75
N ARG A 202 5.40 -8.50 -24.23
CA ARG A 202 6.60 -8.94 -23.51
C ARG A 202 7.55 -7.78 -23.26
N VAL A 203 8.33 -7.90 -22.20
CA VAL A 203 9.37 -6.94 -21.84
C VAL A 203 10.37 -6.74 -22.99
N GLY A 204 10.78 -7.83 -23.65
CA GLY A 204 11.70 -7.81 -24.80
C GLY A 204 11.21 -6.94 -25.97
N HIS A 205 9.90 -6.83 -26.18
CA HIS A 205 9.36 -5.93 -27.21
C HIS A 205 9.55 -4.47 -26.83
N VAL A 206 9.45 -4.15 -25.53
CA VAL A 206 9.53 -2.77 -25.02
C VAL A 206 10.98 -2.32 -24.84
N ILE A 207 11.90 -3.21 -24.48
CA ILE A 207 13.33 -2.92 -24.35
C ILE A 207 13.91 -2.33 -25.65
N ASN A 208 13.44 -2.77 -26.80
CA ASN A 208 13.91 -2.29 -28.11
C ASN A 208 13.43 -0.86 -28.44
N LEU A 209 12.48 -0.31 -27.69
CA LEU A 209 11.98 1.04 -27.92
C LEU A 209 12.93 2.08 -27.30
N SER A 210 13.14 3.16 -28.05
CA SER A 210 13.88 4.32 -27.56
C SER A 210 13.06 5.10 -26.53
N MET A 211 13.75 5.93 -25.74
CA MET A 211 13.09 6.84 -24.80
C MET A 211 12.09 7.79 -25.51
N ILE A 212 12.41 8.24 -26.72
CA ILE A 212 11.55 9.12 -27.51
C ILE A 212 10.24 8.39 -27.88
N GLN A 213 10.33 7.16 -28.37
CA GLN A 213 9.15 6.36 -28.72
C GLN A 213 8.26 6.10 -27.48
N LEU A 214 8.86 5.76 -26.34
CA LEU A 214 8.11 5.60 -25.10
C LEU A 214 7.48 6.91 -24.62
N ASN A 215 8.16 8.04 -24.83
CA ASN A 215 7.62 9.34 -24.44
C ASN A 215 6.38 9.74 -25.26
N VAL A 216 6.36 9.43 -26.55
CA VAL A 216 5.17 9.63 -27.40
C VAL A 216 3.99 8.81 -26.89
N MET A 217 4.24 7.56 -26.45
CA MET A 217 3.19 6.64 -25.99
C MET A 217 2.72 6.91 -24.57
N PHE A 218 3.63 7.25 -23.63
CA PHE A 218 3.38 7.25 -22.19
C PHE A 218 3.65 8.60 -21.51
N GLY A 219 4.17 9.59 -22.21
CA GLY A 219 4.44 10.93 -21.69
C GLY A 219 5.36 10.88 -20.46
N ASN A 220 4.97 11.53 -19.38
CA ASN A 220 5.77 11.64 -18.15
C ASN A 220 6.11 10.29 -17.47
N ARG A 221 5.44 9.21 -17.87
CA ARG A 221 5.73 7.86 -17.31
C ARG A 221 6.83 7.13 -18.08
N SER A 222 7.22 7.63 -19.25
CA SER A 222 8.18 6.98 -20.15
C SER A 222 9.50 6.61 -19.46
N ARG A 223 10.04 7.53 -18.64
CA ARG A 223 11.31 7.30 -17.91
C ARG A 223 11.22 6.11 -16.96
N ASN A 224 10.17 6.08 -16.16
CA ASN A 224 9.96 4.99 -15.19
C ASN A 224 9.74 3.65 -15.90
N LEU A 225 9.00 3.64 -16.99
CA LEU A 225 8.78 2.44 -17.80
C LEU A 225 10.07 1.98 -18.49
N TYR A 226 10.85 2.91 -19.04
CA TYR A 226 12.12 2.61 -19.68
C TYR A 226 13.11 1.94 -18.74
N ASP A 227 13.26 2.48 -17.53
CA ASP A 227 14.15 1.93 -16.50
C ASP A 227 13.61 0.58 -15.97
N ALA A 228 12.30 0.50 -15.68
CA ALA A 228 11.68 -0.69 -15.10
C ALA A 228 11.76 -1.91 -16.03
N VAL A 229 11.53 -1.77 -17.35
CA VAL A 229 11.62 -2.89 -18.28
C VAL A 229 13.05 -3.40 -18.49
N ARG A 230 14.04 -2.57 -18.17
CA ARG A 230 15.48 -2.94 -18.21
C ARG A 230 15.99 -3.49 -16.89
N GLY A 231 15.11 -3.65 -15.89
CA GLY A 231 15.52 -4.10 -14.56
C GLY A 231 16.32 -3.05 -13.78
N ILE A 232 16.24 -1.79 -14.14
CA ILE A 232 16.97 -0.69 -13.49
C ILE A 232 16.11 -0.11 -12.38
N ASP A 233 16.57 -0.24 -11.13
CA ASP A 233 15.95 0.35 -9.95
C ASP A 233 17.03 0.84 -8.97
N PRO A 234 17.36 2.15 -8.99
CA PRO A 234 18.36 2.71 -8.09
C PRO A 234 17.82 2.95 -6.67
N SER A 235 16.54 2.71 -6.42
CA SER A 235 15.92 3.01 -5.13
C SER A 235 16.56 2.19 -4.00
N PRO A 236 16.88 2.81 -2.84
CA PRO A 236 17.40 2.09 -1.68
C PRO A 236 16.30 1.26 -1.01
N VAL A 237 16.72 0.25 -0.26
CA VAL A 237 15.87 -0.38 0.75
C VAL A 237 15.79 0.58 1.94
N LEU A 238 14.59 1.08 2.23
CA LEU A 238 14.37 2.02 3.32
C LEU A 238 14.15 1.25 4.62
N SER A 239 14.85 1.64 5.69
CA SER A 239 14.52 1.11 7.02
C SER A 239 13.09 1.54 7.44
N VAL A 240 12.52 0.81 8.39
CA VAL A 240 11.18 1.13 8.91
C VAL A 240 11.11 2.57 9.44
N ASP A 241 12.19 3.05 10.02
CA ASP A 241 12.29 4.43 10.56
C ASP A 241 12.43 5.49 9.44
N GLN A 242 12.91 5.12 8.26
CA GLN A 242 13.06 6.01 7.11
C GLN A 242 11.77 6.12 6.26
N LYS A 243 10.86 5.17 6.41
CA LYS A 243 9.56 5.26 5.76
C LYS A 243 8.79 6.41 6.41
N GLN A 244 8.58 7.49 5.66
CA GLN A 244 7.82 8.62 6.19
C GLN A 244 6.44 8.13 6.66
N PRO A 245 6.11 8.28 7.93
CA PRO A 245 4.84 7.82 8.45
C PRO A 245 3.70 8.52 7.69
N THR A 246 2.66 7.78 7.41
CA THR A 246 1.42 8.31 6.85
C THR A 246 0.26 8.00 7.79
N VAL A 247 -0.74 8.88 7.79
CA VAL A 247 -2.01 8.64 8.46
C VAL A 247 -3.10 8.70 7.40
N SER A 248 -3.91 7.66 7.32
CA SER A 248 -4.98 7.60 6.31
C SER A 248 -6.27 7.05 6.90
N SER A 249 -7.39 7.43 6.32
CA SER A 249 -8.70 6.88 6.62
C SER A 249 -9.50 6.75 5.33
N ASP A 250 -10.39 5.77 5.31
CA ASP A 250 -11.19 5.35 4.15
C ASP A 250 -12.68 5.48 4.45
N TYR A 251 -13.45 5.76 3.41
CA TYR A 251 -14.91 5.74 3.44
C TYR A 251 -15.42 5.06 2.17
N GLU A 252 -16.13 3.95 2.32
CA GLU A 252 -16.83 3.29 1.24
C GLU A 252 -18.32 3.66 1.30
N PHE A 253 -18.87 4.12 0.19
CA PHE A 253 -20.27 4.49 0.12
C PHE A 253 -21.13 3.23 -0.04
N GLY A 254 -22.12 3.02 0.84
CA GLY A 254 -23.03 1.87 0.75
C GLY A 254 -23.79 1.83 -0.59
N ASN A 255 -24.11 2.99 -1.16
CA ASN A 255 -24.54 3.16 -2.55
C ASN A 255 -23.60 4.15 -3.24
N ASP A 256 -23.14 3.80 -4.45
CA ASP A 256 -22.33 4.70 -5.27
C ASP A 256 -23.08 6.03 -5.46
N THR A 257 -22.46 7.15 -5.12
CA THR A 257 -23.14 8.46 -5.04
C THR A 257 -22.42 9.56 -5.82
N ASN A 258 -23.19 10.52 -6.32
CA ASN A 258 -22.71 11.81 -6.80
C ASN A 258 -23.33 12.98 -6.00
N ASN A 259 -23.97 12.68 -4.88
CA ASN A 259 -24.55 13.72 -4.01
C ASN A 259 -23.43 14.44 -3.26
N VAL A 260 -23.32 15.74 -3.52
CA VAL A 260 -22.27 16.60 -2.95
C VAL A 260 -22.34 16.67 -1.43
N ALA A 261 -23.52 16.68 -0.83
CA ALA A 261 -23.68 16.73 0.62
C ALA A 261 -23.17 15.44 1.28
N VAL A 262 -23.53 14.27 0.73
CA VAL A 262 -23.10 12.96 1.22
C VAL A 262 -21.57 12.81 1.12
N VAL A 263 -20.98 13.17 -0.02
CA VAL A 263 -19.50 13.08 -0.22
C VAL A 263 -18.76 14.05 0.69
N ARG A 264 -19.27 15.26 0.89
CA ARG A 264 -18.70 16.23 1.84
C ARG A 264 -18.82 15.75 3.28
N GLY A 265 -19.95 15.19 3.68
CA GLY A 265 -20.13 14.59 5.01
C GLY A 265 -19.10 13.49 5.28
N ALA A 266 -18.93 12.57 4.32
CA ALA A 266 -17.89 11.54 4.40
C ALA A 266 -16.47 12.14 4.52
N LEU A 267 -16.15 13.18 3.74
CA LEU A 267 -14.86 13.86 3.85
C LEU A 267 -14.64 14.47 5.25
N TYR A 268 -15.68 15.07 5.86
CA TYR A 268 -15.58 15.60 7.24
C TYR A 268 -15.26 14.49 8.23
N GLN A 269 -15.96 13.37 8.17
CA GLN A 269 -15.68 12.20 9.02
C GLN A 269 -14.25 11.71 8.86
N LEU A 270 -13.73 11.65 7.63
CA LEU A 270 -12.35 11.25 7.37
C LEU A 270 -11.35 12.24 7.96
N VAL A 271 -11.61 13.55 7.86
CA VAL A 271 -10.74 14.58 8.43
C VAL A 271 -10.70 14.48 9.96
N GLU A 272 -11.83 14.25 10.61
CA GLU A 272 -11.90 14.09 12.06
C GLU A 272 -11.13 12.84 12.54
N LYS A 273 -11.28 11.70 11.84
CA LYS A 273 -10.55 10.47 12.14
C LYS A 273 -9.03 10.67 11.99
N VAL A 274 -8.61 11.19 10.85
CA VAL A 274 -7.19 11.43 10.57
C VAL A 274 -6.59 12.48 11.50
N GLY A 275 -7.33 13.55 11.80
CA GLY A 275 -6.90 14.59 12.73
C GLY A 275 -6.70 14.05 14.15
N MET A 276 -7.62 13.23 14.65
CA MET A 276 -7.49 12.54 15.94
C MET A 276 -6.27 11.61 15.96
N ASP A 277 -6.03 10.84 14.91
CA ASP A 277 -4.87 9.95 14.78
C ASP A 277 -3.55 10.73 14.77
N LEU A 278 -3.48 11.85 14.04
CA LEU A 278 -2.31 12.72 14.03
C LEU A 278 -2.00 13.24 15.44
N ARG A 279 -3.02 13.70 16.18
CA ARG A 279 -2.87 14.20 17.55
C ARG A 279 -2.47 13.11 18.54
N ASN A 280 -3.02 11.89 18.40
CA ASN A 280 -2.64 10.75 19.22
C ASN A 280 -1.16 10.39 19.03
N ARG A 281 -0.65 10.52 17.80
CA ARG A 281 0.77 10.31 17.47
C ARG A 281 1.65 11.54 17.76
N ARG A 282 1.07 12.64 18.24
CA ARG A 282 1.75 13.93 18.43
C ARG A 282 2.44 14.42 17.14
N MET A 283 1.79 14.26 16.01
CA MET A 283 2.30 14.65 14.69
C MET A 283 1.40 15.66 14.01
N THR A 284 1.97 16.40 13.06
CA THR A 284 1.27 17.32 12.16
C THR A 284 1.57 16.95 10.72
N THR A 285 0.67 17.27 9.80
CA THR A 285 0.85 16.99 8.37
C THR A 285 1.14 18.25 7.58
N ARG A 286 1.98 18.13 6.55
CA ARG A 286 2.25 19.18 5.54
C ARG A 286 1.59 18.91 4.20
N ARG A 287 0.96 17.75 4.00
CA ARG A 287 0.32 17.41 2.73
C ARG A 287 -0.87 16.50 2.95
N ILE A 288 -1.95 16.82 2.26
CA ILE A 288 -3.15 15.96 2.13
C ILE A 288 -3.21 15.42 0.71
N LYS A 289 -3.56 14.15 0.59
CA LYS A 289 -3.95 13.49 -0.66
C LYS A 289 -5.37 12.98 -0.54
N ILE A 290 -6.16 13.21 -1.59
CA ILE A 290 -7.47 12.60 -1.78
C ILE A 290 -7.37 11.57 -2.88
N VAL A 291 -7.88 10.39 -2.61
CA VAL A 291 -8.07 9.32 -3.60
C VAL A 291 -9.56 9.11 -3.77
N LEU A 292 -10.04 9.24 -5.01
CA LEU A 292 -11.41 8.95 -5.41
C LEU A 292 -11.43 7.72 -6.31
N ASP A 293 -12.23 6.73 -5.95
CA ASP A 293 -12.56 5.60 -6.80
C ASP A 293 -13.99 5.76 -7.30
N TYR A 294 -14.15 5.83 -8.61
CA TYR A 294 -15.44 5.95 -9.28
C TYR A 294 -16.07 4.56 -9.53
N SER A 295 -17.39 4.54 -9.72
CA SER A 295 -18.14 3.30 -9.99
C SER A 295 -17.72 2.57 -11.27
N ASP A 296 -17.12 3.28 -12.23
CA ASP A 296 -16.55 2.72 -13.46
C ASP A 296 -15.11 2.16 -13.31
N GLY A 297 -14.60 2.12 -12.07
CA GLY A 297 -13.28 1.58 -11.74
C GLY A 297 -12.12 2.54 -12.00
N ARG A 298 -12.38 3.79 -12.39
CA ARG A 298 -11.33 4.81 -12.50
C ARG A 298 -10.99 5.38 -11.13
N ARG A 299 -9.67 5.54 -10.90
CA ARG A 299 -9.09 6.15 -9.69
C ARG A 299 -8.46 7.49 -10.03
N ILE A 300 -8.79 8.52 -9.27
CA ILE A 300 -8.16 9.85 -9.36
C ILE A 300 -7.50 10.18 -8.03
N VAL A 301 -6.27 10.67 -8.09
CA VAL A 301 -5.51 11.12 -6.92
C VAL A 301 -5.17 12.60 -7.09
N ARG A 302 -5.45 13.40 -6.06
CA ARG A 302 -5.03 14.81 -6.00
C ARG A 302 -4.44 15.11 -4.63
N GLN A 303 -3.48 16.03 -4.62
CA GLN A 303 -2.79 16.43 -3.39
C GLN A 303 -2.72 17.94 -3.25
N VAL A 304 -2.70 18.39 -2.00
CA VAL A 304 -2.53 19.81 -1.61
C VAL A 304 -1.54 19.89 -0.47
N VAL A 305 -0.62 20.85 -0.54
CA VAL A 305 0.37 21.14 0.51
C VAL A 305 -0.25 22.10 1.52
N ILE A 306 0.11 21.93 2.78
CA ILE A 306 -0.38 22.73 3.91
C ILE A 306 0.79 23.50 4.53
N HIS A 307 0.64 24.78 4.67
CA HIS A 307 1.56 25.66 5.39
C HIS A 307 0.79 26.57 6.36
N PRO A 308 1.22 26.63 7.61
CA PRO A 308 2.11 25.74 8.35
C PRO A 308 1.49 24.34 8.56
N ALA A 309 2.34 23.33 8.90
CA ALA A 309 1.89 22.00 9.25
C ALA A 309 0.83 22.02 10.36
N THR A 310 -0.15 21.11 10.29
CA THR A 310 -1.26 21.13 11.24
C THR A 310 -1.84 19.73 11.50
N ALA A 311 -2.43 19.52 12.66
CA ALA A 311 -3.31 18.39 13.01
C ALA A 311 -4.70 18.89 13.44
N ASN A 312 -5.02 20.16 13.20
CA ASN A 312 -6.27 20.79 13.60
C ASN A 312 -7.33 20.57 12.51
N ASP A 313 -8.44 19.94 12.86
CA ASP A 313 -9.52 19.56 11.94
C ASP A 313 -10.10 20.75 11.19
N PHE A 314 -10.24 21.92 11.88
CA PHE A 314 -10.74 23.13 11.24
C PHE A 314 -9.83 23.70 10.16
N ARG A 315 -8.52 23.39 10.23
CA ARG A 315 -7.54 23.77 9.21
C ARG A 315 -7.35 22.71 8.14
N LEU A 316 -7.48 21.43 8.50
CA LEU A 316 -7.39 20.32 7.57
C LEU A 316 -8.57 20.30 6.59
N PHE A 317 -9.77 20.62 7.08
CA PHE A 317 -10.98 20.49 6.28
C PHE A 317 -11.01 21.37 5.02
N PRO A 318 -10.73 22.69 5.06
CA PRO A 318 -10.71 23.52 3.86
C PRO A 318 -9.72 23.03 2.81
N VAL A 319 -8.57 22.50 3.25
CA VAL A 319 -7.54 21.96 2.37
C VAL A 319 -7.97 20.63 1.77
N ALA A 320 -8.58 19.75 2.56
CA ALA A 320 -9.13 18.50 2.08
C ALA A 320 -10.28 18.73 1.08
N LYS A 321 -11.14 19.73 1.33
CA LYS A 321 -12.21 20.14 0.42
C LYS A 321 -11.63 20.62 -0.91
N ALA A 322 -10.60 21.48 -0.91
CA ALA A 322 -9.96 21.94 -2.12
C ALA A 322 -9.30 20.78 -2.91
N ALA A 323 -8.73 19.80 -2.22
CA ALA A 323 -8.19 18.60 -2.86
C ALA A 323 -9.29 17.72 -3.47
N LEU A 324 -10.45 17.59 -2.79
CA LEU A 324 -11.61 16.87 -3.29
C LEU A 324 -12.18 17.55 -4.57
N GLU A 325 -12.34 18.85 -4.56
CA GLU A 325 -12.85 19.62 -5.71
C GLU A 325 -11.94 19.47 -6.95
N ARG A 326 -10.63 19.42 -6.74
CA ARG A 326 -9.67 19.11 -7.81
C ARG A 326 -9.70 17.65 -8.28
N ALA A 327 -10.11 16.72 -7.44
CA ALA A 327 -10.21 15.30 -7.76
C ALA A 327 -11.54 14.96 -8.43
N TRP A 328 -12.61 15.62 -8.01
CA TRP A 328 -13.96 15.34 -8.48
C TRP A 328 -14.29 16.13 -9.75
N THR A 329 -13.74 15.69 -10.87
CA THR A 329 -13.93 16.35 -12.17
C THR A 329 -14.93 15.65 -13.08
N ARG A 330 -15.45 14.48 -12.65
CA ARG A 330 -16.33 13.62 -13.46
C ARG A 330 -17.74 13.56 -12.87
N ARG A 331 -18.75 13.45 -13.75
CA ARG A 331 -20.16 13.27 -13.36
C ARG A 331 -20.52 11.80 -13.00
N VAL A 332 -19.51 10.92 -12.90
CA VAL A 332 -19.67 9.51 -12.52
C VAL A 332 -19.79 9.39 -11.00
N ARG A 333 -20.59 8.44 -10.53
CA ARG A 333 -20.79 8.18 -9.10
C ARG A 333 -19.47 7.75 -8.44
N ILE A 334 -19.26 8.17 -7.20
CA ILE A 334 -18.12 7.82 -6.37
C ILE A 334 -18.47 6.59 -5.55
N ARG A 335 -17.59 5.62 -5.53
CA ARG A 335 -17.69 4.40 -4.72
C ARG A 335 -16.93 4.51 -3.42
N HIS A 336 -15.71 5.08 -3.48
CA HIS A 336 -14.78 5.09 -2.36
C HIS A 336 -14.02 6.41 -2.31
N LEU A 337 -13.83 6.92 -1.10
CA LEU A 337 -13.08 8.12 -0.79
C LEU A 337 -12.02 7.78 0.25
N ARG A 338 -10.75 8.08 -0.03
CA ARG A 338 -9.63 7.95 0.91
C ARG A 338 -8.94 9.28 1.13
N LEU A 339 -8.68 9.59 2.39
CA LEU A 339 -7.88 10.73 2.82
C LEU A 339 -6.54 10.22 3.36
N ILE A 340 -5.43 10.75 2.83
CA ILE A 340 -4.07 10.41 3.26
C ILE A 340 -3.36 11.68 3.67
N CYS A 341 -2.81 11.69 4.88
CA CYS A 341 -1.89 12.72 5.37
C CYS A 341 -0.47 12.17 5.36
N ASP A 342 0.43 12.84 4.69
CA ASP A 342 1.84 12.51 4.65
C ASP A 342 2.74 13.73 4.88
N ARG A 343 4.06 13.57 4.74
CA ARG A 343 5.05 14.56 5.18
C ARG A 343 4.79 14.98 6.62
N LEU A 344 4.63 13.97 7.48
CA LEU A 344 4.37 14.19 8.88
C LEU A 344 5.59 14.81 9.55
N THR A 345 5.35 15.76 10.43
CA THR A 345 6.39 16.43 11.23
C THR A 345 5.91 16.56 12.67
N TYR A 346 6.86 16.62 13.62
CA TYR A 346 6.52 17.02 14.98
C TYR A 346 6.07 18.49 15.01
N PRO A 347 5.13 18.86 15.89
CA PRO A 347 4.75 20.25 16.06
C PRO A 347 6.00 21.09 16.37
N PRO A 348 6.18 22.24 15.72
CA PRO A 348 7.31 23.11 16.06
C PRO A 348 7.20 23.57 17.52
N ALA A 349 8.32 23.48 18.24
CA ALA A 349 8.42 24.00 19.62
C ALA A 349 8.36 25.51 19.68
N GLN A 350 8.42 26.21 18.55
CA GLN A 350 8.46 27.67 18.48
C GLN A 350 7.10 28.28 18.84
N ILE A 351 7.10 29.09 19.87
CA ILE A 351 5.96 29.88 20.32
C ILE A 351 5.87 31.14 19.45
N GLU A 352 4.67 31.44 18.92
CA GLU A 352 4.44 32.69 18.19
C GLU A 352 4.46 33.88 19.16
N LEU A 353 5.15 34.94 18.77
CA LEU A 353 5.34 36.14 19.58
C LEU A 353 4.08 37.05 19.67
N PHE A 354 3.10 36.86 18.76
CA PHE A 354 1.91 37.73 18.68
C PHE A 354 0.70 37.13 19.40
N ALA A 355 0.23 37.84 20.46
CA ALA A 355 -0.80 37.35 21.38
C ALA A 355 -2.19 37.16 20.78
N GLU A 356 -2.62 37.97 19.81
CA GLU A 356 -3.97 37.89 19.20
C GLU A 356 -4.17 36.64 18.36
N CYS A 357 -3.14 36.21 17.64
CA CYS A 357 -3.17 34.98 16.87
C CYS A 357 -3.18 33.72 17.76
N GLN A 358 -2.59 33.82 18.96
CA GLN A 358 -2.56 32.75 19.95
C GLN A 358 -3.94 32.46 20.57
N GLN A 359 -4.76 33.47 20.86
CA GLN A 359 -6.07 33.23 21.50
C GLN A 359 -7.05 32.45 20.60
N LYS A 360 -7.15 32.82 19.32
CA LYS A 360 -7.99 32.09 18.37
C LYS A 360 -7.51 30.65 18.16
N LYS A 361 -6.18 30.44 18.07
CA LYS A 361 -5.59 29.08 17.97
C LYS A 361 -5.82 28.28 19.24
N ARG A 362 -5.68 28.86 20.43
CA ARG A 362 -5.92 28.18 21.70
C ARG A 362 -7.39 27.73 21.82
N LYS A 363 -8.37 28.60 21.51
CA LYS A 363 -9.78 28.24 21.56
C LYS A 363 -10.12 27.07 20.63
N SER A 364 -9.63 27.08 19.37
CA SER A 364 -9.82 26.01 18.42
C SER A 364 -9.18 24.69 18.88
N ASN A 365 -7.96 24.74 19.41
CA ASN A 365 -7.27 23.55 19.91
C ASN A 365 -7.96 22.99 21.16
N ASN A 366 -8.37 23.83 22.11
CA ASN A 366 -9.08 23.38 23.30
C ASN A 366 -10.39 22.70 22.98
N LEU A 367 -11.13 23.19 21.99
CA LEU A 367 -12.36 22.56 21.51
C LEU A 367 -12.07 21.17 20.94
N ILE A 368 -11.04 21.03 20.12
CA ILE A 368 -10.64 19.74 19.55
C ILE A 368 -10.21 18.76 20.64
N PHE A 369 -9.42 19.22 21.63
CA PHE A 369 -9.02 18.38 22.76
C PHE A 369 -10.21 17.90 23.59
N ALA A 370 -11.21 18.75 23.80
CA ALA A 370 -12.46 18.36 24.47
C ALA A 370 -13.22 17.30 23.68
N LEU A 371 -13.36 17.49 22.35
CA LEU A 371 -13.98 16.52 21.45
C LEU A 371 -13.22 15.16 21.45
N ASP A 372 -11.91 15.20 21.36
CA ASP A 372 -11.08 13.99 21.41
C ASP A 372 -11.23 13.25 22.75
N SER A 373 -11.34 13.99 23.86
CA SER A 373 -11.54 13.40 25.19
C SER A 373 -12.89 12.69 25.31
N ILE A 374 -13.96 13.28 24.77
CA ILE A 374 -15.29 12.66 24.72
C ILE A 374 -15.25 11.42 23.84
N ARG A 375 -14.65 11.50 22.66
CA ARG A 375 -14.53 10.37 21.71
C ARG A 375 -13.72 9.21 22.27
N ARG A 376 -12.66 9.48 23.04
CA ARG A 376 -11.88 8.42 23.73
C ARG A 376 -12.70 7.69 24.78
N ARG A 377 -13.57 8.39 25.49
CA ARG A 377 -14.36 7.83 26.59
C ARG A 377 -15.60 7.11 26.12
N TYR A 378 -16.26 7.63 25.10
CA TYR A 378 -17.60 7.17 24.68
C TYR A 378 -17.64 6.61 23.25
N GLY A 379 -16.49 6.55 22.56
CA GLY A 379 -16.39 6.12 21.17
C GLY A 379 -16.44 7.29 20.17
N PHE A 380 -15.92 7.03 18.96
CA PHE A 380 -15.80 8.05 17.91
C PHE A 380 -17.14 8.64 17.51
N ASN A 381 -18.21 7.83 17.50
CA ASN A 381 -19.55 8.22 17.07
C ASN A 381 -20.38 8.93 18.16
N ALA A 382 -19.84 9.11 19.38
CA ALA A 382 -20.56 9.76 20.49
C ALA A 382 -20.84 11.23 20.25
N ILE A 383 -19.99 11.90 19.46
CA ILE A 383 -20.14 13.32 19.13
C ILE A 383 -19.62 13.60 17.73
N HIS A 384 -20.44 14.27 16.93
CA HIS A 384 -20.11 14.72 15.58
C HIS A 384 -20.23 16.23 15.46
N MET A 385 -19.43 16.82 14.59
CA MET A 385 -19.69 18.20 14.19
C MET A 385 -20.93 18.25 13.31
N GLY A 386 -21.80 19.26 13.47
CA GLY A 386 -23.04 19.37 12.68
C GLY A 386 -22.86 19.43 11.14
N ARG A 387 -21.64 19.38 10.67
CA ARG A 387 -21.26 19.30 9.25
C ARG A 387 -21.14 17.85 8.75
N THR A 388 -21.20 16.86 9.65
CA THR A 388 -21.05 15.42 9.34
C THR A 388 -22.37 14.67 9.33
N LEU A 389 -23.46 15.38 9.62
CA LEU A 389 -24.84 14.89 9.55
C LEU A 389 -25.40 14.93 8.14
#